data_6598eb96e7c3932744e6df1b0dad40fb
#
_entry.id   6598eb96e7c3932744e6df1b0dad40fb
#
_cell.length_a   1.000
_cell.length_b   1.000
_cell.length_c   1.000
_cell.angle_alpha   90.00
_cell.angle_beta   90.00
_cell.angle_gamma   90.00
#
_symmetry.space_group_name_H-M   'P 1'
#
loop_
_entity.id
_entity.type
_entity.pdbx_description
1 polymer ?
#
loop_
_entity_poly.entity_id
_entity_poly.type
_entity_poly.pdbx_seq_one_letter_code
_entity_poly.pdbx_strand_id
1 'polypeptide(L)'
;MENFCSLEGRIAVVTGPAKGMGAAATLMLAKAGADLLLVGRDLNPIEAVAAEARNLGRRVKIIKCDVTSEGDVSSMRQAALSEFGTVDILVNIAGGTGPLGTYSWETTPEQFDQIIDLNMKGCFLTMRSLLPTMIEKLYGKIINVGGTFGLRGRALRMAYSASKWGLRGITKSTALEVGPHNINVNCICPGMVDGPRFQKVCADRAHKLGITMEEARAQHEAEYALRRISTDQDVANAILFFASDASRNITGQDLAIDGGWVI
;
A
#
# COMPACT_ATOMS: atom_id res chain seq x y z
N MET A 1 -23.47 -15.97 -10.68
CA MET A 1 -22.00 -16.07 -10.65
C MET A 1 -21.57 -15.60 -9.27
N GLU A 2 -20.96 -16.48 -8.49
CA GLU A 2 -20.34 -16.04 -7.22
C GLU A 2 -19.33 -14.94 -7.51
N ASN A 3 -19.33 -13.92 -6.68
CA ASN A 3 -18.40 -12.79 -6.84
C ASN A 3 -16.99 -13.31 -6.52
N PHE A 4 -16.18 -13.50 -7.54
CA PHE A 4 -14.84 -14.12 -7.49
C PHE A 4 -13.89 -13.47 -6.47
N CYS A 5 -14.11 -12.19 -6.12
CA CYS A 5 -13.35 -11.43 -5.14
C CYS A 5 -14.22 -10.94 -3.97
N SER A 6 -15.25 -11.70 -3.55
CA SER A 6 -16.07 -11.34 -2.40
C SER A 6 -15.23 -11.29 -1.11
N LEU A 7 -15.50 -10.26 -0.29
CA LEU A 7 -14.93 -10.05 1.03
C LEU A 7 -16.04 -9.97 2.11
N GLU A 8 -17.25 -10.48 1.81
CA GLU A 8 -18.34 -10.49 2.78
C GLU A 8 -17.93 -11.21 4.07
N GLY A 9 -18.18 -10.54 5.21
CA GLY A 9 -17.80 -11.02 6.53
C GLY A 9 -16.31 -10.92 6.87
N ARG A 10 -15.48 -10.33 6.01
CA ARG A 10 -14.06 -10.10 6.26
C ARG A 10 -13.82 -8.73 6.90
N ILE A 11 -12.81 -8.66 7.76
CA ILE A 11 -12.37 -7.45 8.44
C ILE A 11 -11.02 -7.01 7.87
N ALA A 12 -10.96 -5.81 7.29
CA ALA A 12 -9.74 -5.27 6.71
C ALA A 12 -9.21 -4.06 7.49
N VAL A 13 -7.93 -4.11 7.84
CA VAL A 13 -7.17 -2.97 8.36
C VAL A 13 -6.44 -2.32 7.18
N VAL A 14 -6.68 -1.03 6.97
CA VAL A 14 -6.04 -0.26 5.89
C VAL A 14 -5.25 0.90 6.48
N THR A 15 -3.93 0.90 6.29
CA THR A 15 -3.07 2.03 6.68
C THR A 15 -2.95 3.03 5.52
N GLY A 16 -3.04 4.34 5.81
CA GLY A 16 -2.94 5.39 4.81
C GLY A 16 -4.14 5.51 3.85
N PRO A 17 -5.40 5.40 4.33
CA PRO A 17 -6.61 5.34 3.49
C PRO A 17 -7.08 6.69 2.95
N ALA A 18 -6.41 7.81 3.30
CA ALA A 18 -6.97 9.16 3.19
C ALA A 18 -7.14 9.67 1.74
N LYS A 19 -6.37 9.20 0.78
CA LYS A 19 -6.36 9.71 -0.61
C LYS A 19 -5.69 8.76 -1.59
N GLY A 20 -5.88 9.01 -2.89
CA GLY A 20 -5.19 8.29 -3.96
C GLY A 20 -5.43 6.78 -3.84
N MET A 21 -4.38 5.99 -4.03
CA MET A 21 -4.44 4.53 -3.94
C MET A 21 -5.07 4.03 -2.63
N GLY A 22 -4.85 4.74 -1.51
CA GLY A 22 -5.41 4.36 -0.21
C GLY A 22 -6.93 4.51 -0.16
N ALA A 23 -7.47 5.61 -0.66
CA ALA A 23 -8.91 5.83 -0.73
C ALA A 23 -9.56 4.86 -1.74
N ALA A 24 -8.96 4.70 -2.93
CA ALA A 24 -9.46 3.76 -3.94
C ALA A 24 -9.49 2.32 -3.43
N ALA A 25 -8.42 1.86 -2.77
CA ALA A 25 -8.35 0.53 -2.17
C ALA A 25 -9.41 0.35 -1.07
N THR A 26 -9.55 1.34 -0.17
CA THR A 26 -10.55 1.31 0.90
C THR A 26 -11.96 1.13 0.35
N LEU A 27 -12.34 1.94 -0.64
CA LEU A 27 -13.67 1.87 -1.25
C LEU A 27 -13.88 0.60 -2.06
N MET A 28 -12.82 0.08 -2.68
CA MET A 28 -12.87 -1.20 -3.39
C MET A 28 -13.11 -2.37 -2.43
N LEU A 29 -12.41 -2.43 -1.30
CA LEU A 29 -12.62 -3.44 -0.26
C LEU A 29 -14.02 -3.34 0.35
N ALA A 30 -14.51 -2.11 0.60
CA ALA A 30 -15.88 -1.86 1.06
C ALA A 30 -16.93 -2.39 0.07
N LYS A 31 -16.80 -2.08 -1.23
CA LYS A 31 -17.67 -2.57 -2.30
C LYS A 31 -17.67 -4.10 -2.42
N ALA A 32 -16.54 -4.73 -2.10
CA ALA A 32 -16.40 -6.18 -2.09
C ALA A 32 -16.99 -6.85 -0.83
N GLY A 33 -17.41 -6.08 0.18
CA GLY A 33 -18.10 -6.58 1.36
C GLY A 33 -17.31 -6.52 2.67
N ALA A 34 -16.08 -6.01 2.68
CA ALA A 34 -15.28 -5.93 3.90
C ALA A 34 -15.75 -4.84 4.86
N ASP A 35 -15.78 -5.14 6.16
CA ASP A 35 -15.79 -4.13 7.22
C ASP A 35 -14.36 -3.61 7.46
N LEU A 36 -14.22 -2.35 7.92
CA LEU A 36 -12.95 -1.64 7.81
C LEU A 36 -12.49 -1.00 9.11
N LEU A 37 -11.22 -1.19 9.47
CA LEU A 37 -10.48 -0.30 10.35
C LEU A 37 -9.54 0.59 9.51
N LEU A 38 -9.78 1.89 9.50
CA LEU A 38 -9.00 2.87 8.75
C LEU A 38 -8.00 3.57 9.67
N VAL A 39 -6.74 3.56 9.25
CA VAL A 39 -5.61 3.90 10.12
C VAL A 39 -4.76 5.01 9.51
N GLY A 40 -4.55 6.10 10.26
CA GLY A 40 -3.69 7.19 9.81
C GLY A 40 -3.51 8.29 10.85
N ARG A 41 -2.62 9.23 10.56
CA ARG A 41 -2.25 10.31 11.49
C ARG A 41 -3.23 11.48 11.51
N ASP A 42 -3.83 11.77 10.37
CA ASP A 42 -4.84 12.83 10.20
C ASP A 42 -6.19 12.18 9.91
N LEU A 43 -7.13 12.37 10.83
CA LEU A 43 -8.44 11.73 10.77
C LEU A 43 -9.41 12.44 9.82
N ASN A 44 -9.25 13.76 9.61
CA ASN A 44 -10.20 14.54 8.81
C ASN A 44 -10.33 14.01 7.37
N PRO A 45 -9.25 13.81 6.60
CA PRO A 45 -9.38 13.27 5.24
C PRO A 45 -9.79 11.79 5.23
N ILE A 46 -9.57 11.04 6.32
CA ILE A 46 -10.00 9.65 6.44
C ILE A 46 -11.51 9.57 6.63
N GLU A 47 -12.11 10.52 7.37
CA GLU A 47 -13.56 10.53 7.63
C GLU A 47 -14.39 10.60 6.34
N ALA A 48 -13.94 11.37 5.35
CA ALA A 48 -14.63 11.44 4.07
C ALA A 48 -14.70 10.05 3.38
N VAL A 49 -13.59 9.31 3.35
CA VAL A 49 -13.52 7.96 2.78
C VAL A 49 -14.36 6.98 3.62
N ALA A 50 -14.32 7.12 4.95
CA ALA A 50 -15.11 6.29 5.86
C ALA A 50 -16.61 6.50 5.67
N ALA A 51 -17.06 7.73 5.47
CA ALA A 51 -18.46 8.04 5.21
C ALA A 51 -18.95 7.36 3.92
N GLU A 52 -18.15 7.40 2.84
CA GLU A 52 -18.47 6.68 1.61
C GLU A 52 -18.55 5.16 1.83
N ALA A 53 -17.61 4.58 2.58
CA ALA A 53 -17.62 3.15 2.89
C ALA A 53 -18.85 2.76 3.75
N ARG A 54 -19.26 3.60 4.71
CA ARG A 54 -20.50 3.40 5.50
C ARG A 54 -21.74 3.46 4.61
N ASN A 55 -21.78 4.35 3.62
CA ASN A 55 -22.87 4.42 2.65
C ASN A 55 -22.99 3.16 1.78
N LEU A 56 -21.91 2.38 1.66
CA LEU A 56 -21.90 1.06 1.04
C LEU A 56 -22.38 -0.05 2.01
N GLY A 57 -22.85 0.30 3.21
CA GLY A 57 -23.36 -0.62 4.20
C GLY A 57 -22.28 -1.32 5.05
N ARG A 58 -21.05 -0.80 5.09
CA ARG A 58 -19.96 -1.41 5.87
C ARG A 58 -19.83 -0.80 7.25
N ARG A 59 -19.43 -1.61 8.24
CA ARG A 59 -18.99 -1.10 9.53
C ARG A 59 -17.60 -0.50 9.34
N VAL A 60 -17.40 0.74 9.77
CA VAL A 60 -16.12 1.44 9.62
C VAL A 60 -15.72 2.12 10.91
N LYS A 61 -14.58 1.72 11.44
CA LYS A 61 -13.90 2.38 12.56
C LYS A 61 -12.68 3.14 12.03
N ILE A 62 -12.43 4.29 12.60
CA ILE A 62 -11.22 5.09 12.31
C ILE A 62 -10.40 5.17 13.58
N ILE A 63 -9.08 5.08 13.45
CA ILE A 63 -8.16 5.29 14.55
C ILE A 63 -6.97 6.14 14.13
N LYS A 64 -6.59 7.09 15.01
CA LYS A 64 -5.33 7.83 14.87
C LYS A 64 -4.18 6.90 15.24
N CYS A 65 -3.23 6.75 14.32
CA CYS A 65 -2.06 5.90 14.53
C CYS A 65 -0.91 6.36 13.62
N ASP A 66 0.26 6.55 14.19
CA ASP A 66 1.50 6.58 13.46
C ASP A 66 2.05 5.14 13.39
N VAL A 67 2.15 4.59 12.19
CA VAL A 67 2.62 3.21 11.97
C VAL A 67 4.06 2.99 12.41
N THR A 68 4.83 4.05 12.65
CA THR A 68 6.21 3.98 13.18
C THR A 68 6.28 3.88 14.70
N SER A 69 5.15 4.11 15.41
CA SER A 69 4.99 4.03 16.85
C SER A 69 4.46 2.67 17.28
N GLU A 70 5.23 1.91 18.05
CA GLU A 70 4.76 0.60 18.59
C GLU A 70 3.52 0.75 19.48
N GLY A 71 3.44 1.83 20.26
CA GLY A 71 2.29 2.13 21.13
C GLY A 71 1.02 2.37 20.33
N ASP A 72 1.12 3.18 19.25
CA ASP A 72 -0.03 3.45 18.37
C ASP A 72 -0.48 2.18 17.64
N VAL A 73 0.46 1.37 17.15
CA VAL A 73 0.17 0.10 16.47
C VAL A 73 -0.47 -0.92 17.44
N SER A 74 -0.05 -0.93 18.71
CA SER A 74 -0.70 -1.74 19.75
C SER A 74 -2.15 -1.29 19.98
N SER A 75 -2.37 0.03 20.07
CA SER A 75 -3.72 0.62 20.20
C SER A 75 -4.59 0.33 18.98
N MET A 76 -4.03 0.35 17.77
CA MET A 76 -4.69 -0.06 16.54
C MET A 76 -5.20 -1.50 16.61
N ARG A 77 -4.35 -2.44 17.06
CA ARG A 77 -4.76 -3.85 17.23
C ARG A 77 -5.88 -3.97 18.25
N GLN A 78 -5.78 -3.30 19.41
CA GLN A 78 -6.82 -3.34 20.43
C GLN A 78 -8.15 -2.80 19.90
N ALA A 79 -8.12 -1.69 19.13
CA ALA A 79 -9.32 -1.13 18.52
C ALA A 79 -9.95 -2.10 17.49
N ALA A 80 -9.13 -2.79 16.67
CA ALA A 80 -9.60 -3.79 15.73
C ALA A 80 -10.32 -4.95 16.45
N LEU A 81 -9.69 -5.51 17.48
CA LEU A 81 -10.23 -6.65 18.22
C LEU A 81 -11.48 -6.26 19.05
N SER A 82 -11.49 -5.08 19.65
CA SER A 82 -12.65 -4.59 20.41
C SER A 82 -13.87 -4.33 19.52
N GLU A 83 -13.66 -3.78 18.31
CA GLU A 83 -14.75 -3.42 17.39
C GLU A 83 -15.28 -4.60 16.59
N PHE A 84 -14.35 -5.45 16.10
CA PHE A 84 -14.66 -6.49 15.11
C PHE A 84 -14.42 -7.92 15.61
N GLY A 85 -13.70 -8.09 16.73
CA GLY A 85 -13.33 -9.41 17.27
C GLY A 85 -12.16 -10.08 16.56
N THR A 86 -11.82 -9.67 15.34
CA THR A 86 -10.78 -10.31 14.52
C THR A 86 -10.21 -9.35 13.46
N VAL A 87 -9.17 -9.80 12.75
CA VAL A 87 -8.66 -9.17 11.53
C VAL A 87 -8.35 -10.25 10.51
N ASP A 88 -8.85 -10.10 9.29
CA ASP A 88 -8.64 -11.02 8.17
C ASP A 88 -7.62 -10.50 7.16
N ILE A 89 -7.62 -9.19 6.95
CA ILE A 89 -6.86 -8.54 5.87
C ILE A 89 -6.08 -7.35 6.46
N LEU A 90 -4.81 -7.24 6.08
CA LEU A 90 -3.98 -6.06 6.36
C LEU A 90 -3.47 -5.49 5.04
N VAL A 91 -3.77 -4.20 4.78
CA VAL A 91 -3.23 -3.47 3.63
C VAL A 91 -2.33 -2.35 4.12
N ASN A 92 -1.03 -2.50 3.92
CA ASN A 92 -0.01 -1.54 4.28
C ASN A 92 0.23 -0.56 3.12
N ILE A 93 -0.48 0.57 3.11
CA ILE A 93 -0.34 1.64 2.11
C ILE A 93 0.41 2.85 2.69
N ALA A 94 0.32 3.06 4.02
CA ALA A 94 1.03 4.16 4.66
C ALA A 94 2.51 4.16 4.27
N GLY A 95 2.97 5.29 3.75
CA GLY A 95 4.33 5.43 3.27
C GLY A 95 4.65 6.84 2.83
N GLY A 96 5.92 7.06 2.51
CA GLY A 96 6.43 8.35 2.06
C GLY A 96 7.41 8.20 0.91
N THR A 97 7.78 9.35 0.34
CA THR A 97 8.71 9.41 -0.79
C THR A 97 10.16 9.55 -0.39
N GLY A 98 10.43 9.96 0.86
CA GLY A 98 11.75 10.36 1.29
C GLY A 98 12.31 11.56 0.51
N PRO A 99 13.61 11.81 0.60
CA PRO A 99 14.29 12.86 -0.15
C PRO A 99 14.09 12.69 -1.65
N LEU A 100 13.86 13.80 -2.35
CA LEU A 100 13.69 13.86 -3.80
C LEU A 100 14.86 14.62 -4.42
N GLY A 101 15.48 14.06 -5.45
CA GLY A 101 16.55 14.73 -6.19
C GLY A 101 17.85 14.84 -5.41
N THR A 102 18.08 14.03 -4.36
CA THR A 102 19.24 14.08 -3.49
C THR A 102 20.22 12.96 -3.85
N TYR A 103 21.49 13.29 -4.00
CA TYR A 103 22.53 12.28 -4.22
C TYR A 103 22.76 11.43 -2.98
N SER A 104 23.28 10.22 -3.18
CA SER A 104 23.51 9.27 -2.07
C SER A 104 24.46 9.83 -1.01
N TRP A 105 25.46 10.59 -1.39
CA TRP A 105 26.44 11.23 -0.49
C TRP A 105 25.93 12.51 0.18
N GLU A 106 24.77 13.03 -0.23
CA GLU A 106 24.09 14.19 0.37
C GLU A 106 22.91 13.79 1.27
N THR A 107 22.45 12.54 1.14
CA THR A 107 21.35 12.04 1.99
C THR A 107 21.84 11.92 3.42
N THR A 108 21.20 12.64 4.36
CA THR A 108 21.60 12.56 5.77
C THR A 108 21.11 11.24 6.41
N PRO A 109 21.76 10.78 7.49
CA PRO A 109 21.31 9.61 8.26
C PRO A 109 19.83 9.73 8.67
N GLU A 110 19.41 10.90 9.15
CA GLU A 110 18.04 11.16 9.61
C GLU A 110 17.02 11.04 8.46
N GLN A 111 17.36 11.52 7.27
CA GLN A 111 16.52 11.37 6.07
C GLN A 111 16.42 9.91 5.66
N PHE A 112 17.51 9.16 5.77
CA PHE A 112 17.54 7.73 5.49
C PHE A 112 16.66 6.98 6.50
N ASP A 113 16.86 7.20 7.79
CA ASP A 113 16.15 6.52 8.86
C ASP A 113 14.64 6.80 8.80
N GLN A 114 14.23 8.06 8.57
CA GLN A 114 12.83 8.42 8.45
C GLN A 114 12.09 7.64 7.36
N ILE A 115 12.71 7.44 6.20
CA ILE A 115 12.03 6.73 5.12
C ILE A 115 12.06 5.21 5.31
N ILE A 116 13.11 4.67 5.91
CA ILE A 116 13.18 3.26 6.32
C ILE A 116 12.12 2.99 7.39
N ASP A 117 12.03 3.81 8.42
CA ASP A 117 11.06 3.68 9.50
C ASP A 117 9.63 3.71 8.95
N LEU A 118 9.31 4.68 8.08
CA LEU A 118 7.96 4.81 7.56
C LEU A 118 7.58 3.69 6.58
N ASN A 119 8.44 3.39 5.61
CA ASN A 119 8.07 2.49 4.50
C ASN A 119 8.31 1.01 4.80
N MET A 120 9.24 0.69 5.70
CA MET A 120 9.65 -0.68 5.99
C MET A 120 9.29 -1.08 7.42
N LYS A 121 9.80 -0.37 8.43
CA LYS A 121 9.54 -0.67 9.83
C LYS A 121 8.05 -0.51 10.20
N GLY A 122 7.35 0.50 9.65
CA GLY A 122 5.91 0.65 9.85
C GLY A 122 5.12 -0.58 9.38
N CYS A 123 5.44 -1.11 8.20
CA CYS A 123 4.84 -2.37 7.71
C CYS A 123 5.20 -3.56 8.60
N PHE A 124 6.44 -3.65 9.06
CA PHE A 124 6.87 -4.69 10.01
C PHE A 124 6.06 -4.62 11.31
N LEU A 125 5.91 -3.44 11.91
CA LEU A 125 5.19 -3.26 13.17
C LEU A 125 3.71 -3.65 13.05
N THR A 126 3.03 -3.25 11.98
CA THR A 126 1.63 -3.61 11.74
C THR A 126 1.46 -5.11 11.51
N MET A 127 2.33 -5.75 10.73
CA MET A 127 2.34 -7.21 10.55
C MET A 127 2.60 -7.92 11.88
N ARG A 128 3.67 -7.57 12.61
CA ARG A 128 4.00 -8.14 13.91
C ARG A 128 2.83 -8.06 14.89
N SER A 129 2.09 -6.97 14.87
CA SER A 129 0.97 -6.75 15.78
C SER A 129 -0.25 -7.61 15.45
N LEU A 130 -0.56 -7.82 14.16
CA LEU A 130 -1.79 -8.50 13.71
C LEU A 130 -1.59 -9.99 13.42
N LEU A 131 -0.39 -10.44 13.08
CA LEU A 131 -0.09 -11.84 12.77
C LEU A 131 -0.52 -12.82 13.86
N PRO A 132 -0.35 -12.59 15.17
CA PRO A 132 -0.82 -13.52 16.19
C PRO A 132 -2.31 -13.84 16.08
N THR A 133 -3.15 -12.84 15.79
CA THR A 133 -4.59 -13.01 15.60
C THR A 133 -4.91 -13.81 14.32
N MET A 134 -4.17 -13.57 13.24
CA MET A 134 -4.33 -14.32 11.98
C MET A 134 -3.86 -15.78 12.13
N ILE A 135 -2.77 -16.01 12.87
CA ILE A 135 -2.22 -17.35 13.15
C ILE A 135 -3.23 -18.18 13.97
N GLU A 136 -3.78 -17.61 15.04
CA GLU A 136 -4.79 -18.28 15.85
C GLU A 136 -6.03 -18.70 15.03
N LYS A 137 -6.41 -17.84 14.07
CA LYS A 137 -7.56 -18.07 13.19
C LYS A 137 -7.26 -19.01 12.01
N LEU A 138 -6.00 -19.27 11.70
CA LEU A 138 -5.52 -19.98 10.50
C LEU A 138 -6.02 -19.33 9.20
N TYR A 139 -6.06 -17.99 9.17
CA TYR A 139 -6.44 -17.20 8.00
C TYR A 139 -5.87 -15.80 8.07
N GLY A 140 -5.32 -15.34 6.95
CA GLY A 140 -4.88 -13.96 6.80
C GLY A 140 -4.44 -13.61 5.39
N LYS A 141 -4.69 -12.36 4.99
CA LYS A 141 -4.21 -11.76 3.74
C LYS A 141 -3.46 -10.48 4.07
N ILE A 142 -2.17 -10.43 3.76
CA ILE A 142 -1.34 -9.25 3.99
C ILE A 142 -0.84 -8.73 2.64
N ILE A 143 -1.14 -7.48 2.36
CA ILE A 143 -0.76 -6.80 1.14
C ILE A 143 0.12 -5.60 1.50
N ASN A 144 1.41 -5.67 1.17
CA ASN A 144 2.34 -4.58 1.34
C ASN A 144 2.45 -3.77 0.05
N VAL A 145 2.33 -2.43 0.14
CA VAL A 145 2.47 -1.56 -1.01
C VAL A 145 3.93 -1.12 -1.15
N GLY A 146 4.62 -1.82 -2.04
CA GLY A 146 5.98 -1.54 -2.44
C GLY A 146 6.10 -0.37 -3.41
N GLY A 147 6.60 -0.65 -4.59
CA GLY A 147 6.77 0.29 -5.70
C GLY A 147 7.85 -0.20 -6.65
N THR A 148 7.81 0.25 -7.90
CA THR A 148 8.76 -0.18 -8.95
C THR A 148 10.23 0.12 -8.63
N PHE A 149 10.52 1.12 -7.77
CA PHE A 149 11.89 1.36 -7.29
C PHE A 149 12.35 0.36 -6.23
N GLY A 150 11.49 -0.56 -5.81
CA GLY A 150 11.85 -1.80 -5.13
C GLY A 150 12.19 -2.95 -6.10
N LEU A 151 11.92 -2.80 -7.41
CA LEU A 151 12.24 -3.78 -8.45
C LEU A 151 13.48 -3.37 -9.26
N ARG A 152 13.75 -2.07 -9.35
CA ARG A 152 14.97 -1.52 -9.98
C ARG A 152 15.49 -0.31 -9.22
N GLY A 153 16.77 -0.02 -9.33
CA GLY A 153 17.38 1.19 -8.82
C GLY A 153 16.91 2.45 -9.55
N ARG A 154 16.92 3.57 -8.85
CA ARG A 154 16.67 4.90 -9.42
C ARG A 154 17.66 5.89 -8.86
N ALA A 155 18.39 6.57 -9.75
CA ALA A 155 19.28 7.66 -9.34
C ALA A 155 18.52 8.73 -8.54
N LEU A 156 19.18 9.33 -7.56
CA LEU A 156 18.63 10.36 -6.68
C LEU A 156 17.44 9.88 -5.80
N ARG A 157 17.36 8.56 -5.54
CA ARG A 157 16.27 7.91 -4.79
C ARG A 157 16.76 6.76 -3.90
N MET A 158 18.03 6.77 -3.48
CA MET A 158 18.69 5.65 -2.81
C MET A 158 17.91 5.17 -1.58
N ALA A 159 17.62 6.05 -0.62
CA ALA A 159 16.94 5.67 0.61
C ALA A 159 15.51 5.13 0.37
N TYR A 160 14.77 5.74 -0.56
CA TYR A 160 13.45 5.23 -0.97
C TYR A 160 13.54 3.86 -1.61
N SER A 161 14.47 3.66 -2.55
CA SER A 161 14.71 2.35 -3.17
C SER A 161 15.07 1.31 -2.12
N ALA A 162 16.00 1.62 -1.22
CA ALA A 162 16.38 0.72 -0.12
C ALA A 162 15.16 0.29 0.72
N SER A 163 14.28 1.24 1.11
CA SER A 163 13.07 0.93 1.87
C SER A 163 12.12 -0.03 1.13
N LYS A 164 11.96 0.17 -0.19
CA LYS A 164 11.05 -0.65 -1.01
C LYS A 164 11.65 -2.02 -1.37
N TRP A 165 12.98 -2.12 -1.54
CA TRP A 165 13.68 -3.41 -1.65
C TRP A 165 13.58 -4.20 -0.36
N GLY A 166 13.85 -3.56 0.80
CA GLY A 166 13.74 -4.19 2.12
C GLY A 166 12.33 -4.69 2.42
N LEU A 167 11.30 -3.95 2.04
CA LEU A 167 9.90 -4.36 2.20
C LEU A 167 9.57 -5.66 1.44
N ARG A 168 10.14 -5.84 0.24
CA ARG A 168 10.01 -7.11 -0.51
C ARG A 168 10.67 -8.27 0.23
N GLY A 169 11.86 -8.04 0.81
CA GLY A 169 12.55 -9.04 1.64
C GLY A 169 11.70 -9.45 2.85
N ILE A 170 11.18 -8.48 3.60
CA ILE A 170 10.27 -8.74 4.73
C ILE A 170 9.03 -9.52 4.27
N THR A 171 8.41 -9.14 3.15
CA THR A 171 7.24 -9.82 2.59
C THR A 171 7.51 -11.31 2.34
N LYS A 172 8.63 -11.63 1.70
CA LYS A 172 8.99 -13.01 1.35
C LYS A 172 9.32 -13.86 2.57
N SER A 173 10.10 -13.31 3.50
CA SER A 173 10.46 -14.01 4.73
C SER A 173 9.21 -14.30 5.57
N THR A 174 8.37 -13.30 5.79
CA THR A 174 7.10 -13.49 6.52
C THR A 174 6.18 -14.48 5.83
N ALA A 175 6.10 -14.47 4.49
CA ALA A 175 5.28 -15.43 3.74
C ALA A 175 5.69 -16.89 4.00
N LEU A 176 7.00 -17.16 4.11
CA LEU A 176 7.52 -18.49 4.44
C LEU A 176 7.20 -18.90 5.88
N GLU A 177 7.29 -17.96 6.83
CA GLU A 177 7.03 -18.21 8.25
C GLU A 177 5.55 -18.53 8.53
N VAL A 178 4.63 -17.79 7.87
CA VAL A 178 3.20 -17.86 8.17
C VAL A 178 2.39 -18.70 7.18
N GLY A 179 3.00 -19.17 6.11
CA GLY A 179 2.36 -20.07 5.14
C GLY A 179 1.73 -21.30 5.77
N PRO A 180 2.38 -22.02 6.72
CA PRO A 180 1.78 -23.15 7.45
C PRO A 180 0.48 -22.80 8.21
N HIS A 181 0.23 -21.52 8.47
CA HIS A 181 -0.98 -21.02 9.12
C HIS A 181 -2.05 -20.52 8.13
N ASN A 182 -1.92 -20.85 6.85
CA ASN A 182 -2.85 -20.42 5.79
C ASN A 182 -2.96 -18.87 5.67
N ILE A 183 -1.82 -18.19 5.81
CA ILE A 183 -1.71 -16.74 5.67
C ILE A 183 -0.91 -16.42 4.41
N ASN A 184 -1.47 -15.58 3.53
CA ASN A 184 -0.77 -15.09 2.36
C ASN A 184 -0.18 -13.71 2.64
N VAL A 185 1.08 -13.51 2.26
CA VAL A 185 1.77 -12.21 2.37
C VAL A 185 2.35 -11.87 1.01
N ASN A 186 1.86 -10.81 0.37
CA ASN A 186 2.29 -10.40 -0.95
C ASN A 186 2.62 -8.90 -0.99
N CYS A 187 3.42 -8.52 -1.98
CA CYS A 187 3.78 -7.13 -2.24
C CYS A 187 3.22 -6.71 -3.61
N ILE A 188 2.54 -5.58 -3.67
CA ILE A 188 2.27 -4.92 -4.95
C ILE A 188 3.28 -3.81 -5.18
N CYS A 189 3.72 -3.64 -6.41
CA CYS A 189 4.75 -2.67 -6.79
C CYS A 189 4.19 -1.71 -7.85
N PRO A 190 3.41 -0.68 -7.45
CA PRO A 190 2.92 0.31 -8.39
C PRO A 190 4.06 1.06 -9.08
N GLY A 191 3.88 1.35 -10.35
CA GLY A 191 4.68 2.32 -11.09
C GLY A 191 4.30 3.76 -10.73
N MET A 192 4.38 4.64 -11.72
CA MET A 192 3.79 5.95 -11.60
C MET A 192 2.27 5.82 -11.64
N VAL A 193 1.58 6.46 -10.70
CA VAL A 193 0.12 6.50 -10.64
C VAL A 193 -0.35 7.91 -10.97
N ASP A 194 -1.37 8.03 -11.82
CA ASP A 194 -1.93 9.32 -12.21
C ASP A 194 -2.51 10.04 -10.99
N GLY A 195 -2.19 11.31 -10.87
CA GLY A 195 -2.58 12.12 -9.72
C GLY A 195 -1.63 13.30 -9.50
N PRO A 196 -1.81 14.05 -8.40
CA PRO A 196 -1.06 15.30 -8.15
C PRO A 196 0.46 15.14 -8.20
N ARG A 197 0.96 13.98 -7.76
CA ARG A 197 2.40 13.69 -7.78
C ARG A 197 2.92 13.50 -9.21
N PHE A 198 2.19 12.77 -10.05
CA PHE A 198 2.56 12.59 -11.45
C PHE A 198 2.46 13.90 -12.23
N GLN A 199 1.42 14.69 -11.98
CA GLN A 199 1.27 16.03 -12.56
C GLN A 199 2.49 16.91 -12.22
N LYS A 200 2.97 16.88 -10.96
CA LYS A 200 4.19 17.59 -10.59
C LYS A 200 5.42 17.09 -11.36
N VAL A 201 5.57 15.79 -11.52
CA VAL A 201 6.69 15.20 -12.31
C VAL A 201 6.63 15.66 -13.75
N CYS A 202 5.43 15.72 -14.36
CA CYS A 202 5.25 16.26 -15.72
C CYS A 202 5.60 17.75 -15.78
N ALA A 203 5.15 18.56 -14.81
CA ALA A 203 5.47 19.98 -14.73
C ALA A 203 6.98 20.24 -14.62
N ASP A 204 7.66 19.50 -13.74
CA ASP A 204 9.11 19.63 -13.56
C ASP A 204 9.86 19.23 -14.85
N ARG A 205 9.41 18.19 -15.56
CA ARG A 205 9.98 17.79 -16.88
C ARG A 205 9.70 18.84 -17.96
N ALA A 206 8.45 19.34 -18.04
CA ALA A 206 8.05 20.36 -19.00
C ALA A 206 8.91 21.63 -18.86
N HIS A 207 9.05 22.11 -17.63
CA HIS A 207 9.90 23.27 -17.33
C HIS A 207 11.36 23.04 -17.71
N LYS A 208 11.93 21.86 -17.36
CA LYS A 208 13.34 21.54 -17.64
C LYS A 208 13.65 21.45 -19.13
N LEU A 209 12.70 20.97 -19.93
CA LEU A 209 12.90 20.70 -21.36
C LEU A 209 12.33 21.81 -22.27
N GLY A 210 11.59 22.79 -21.70
CA GLY A 210 10.92 23.84 -22.49
C GLY A 210 9.79 23.29 -23.38
N ILE A 211 9.08 22.26 -22.93
CA ILE A 211 7.96 21.61 -23.63
C ILE A 211 6.65 21.78 -22.86
N THR A 212 5.53 21.42 -23.49
CA THR A 212 4.21 21.46 -22.84
C THR A 212 4.04 20.35 -21.80
N MET A 213 3.05 20.49 -20.92
CA MET A 213 2.65 19.44 -19.94
C MET A 213 2.22 18.15 -20.67
N GLU A 214 1.48 18.29 -21.78
CA GLU A 214 1.02 17.16 -22.58
C GLU A 214 2.17 16.41 -23.23
N GLU A 215 3.15 17.12 -23.79
CA GLU A 215 4.35 16.50 -24.34
C GLU A 215 5.18 15.80 -23.26
N ALA A 216 5.32 16.41 -22.08
CA ALA A 216 6.02 15.79 -20.96
C ALA A 216 5.30 14.52 -20.48
N ARG A 217 3.96 14.54 -20.43
CA ARG A 217 3.12 13.36 -20.11
C ARG A 217 3.30 12.26 -21.17
N ALA A 218 3.17 12.61 -22.44
CA ALA A 218 3.34 11.67 -23.57
C ALA A 218 4.73 11.00 -23.56
N GLN A 219 5.78 11.75 -23.24
CA GLN A 219 7.13 11.19 -23.09
C GLN A 219 7.21 10.19 -21.92
N HIS A 220 6.54 10.45 -20.80
CA HIS A 220 6.48 9.50 -19.70
C HIS A 220 5.69 8.24 -20.08
N GLU A 221 4.55 8.40 -20.72
CA GLU A 221 3.71 7.28 -21.16
C GLU A 221 4.43 6.42 -22.21
N ALA A 222 5.27 7.03 -23.03
CA ALA A 222 6.11 6.30 -24.01
C ALA A 222 7.15 5.36 -23.38
N GLU A 223 7.50 5.54 -22.11
CA GLU A 223 8.41 4.65 -21.39
C GLU A 223 7.74 3.31 -20.97
N TYR A 224 6.41 3.21 -21.07
CA TYR A 224 5.62 2.06 -20.64
C TYR A 224 5.22 1.18 -21.82
N ALA A 225 5.24 -0.13 -21.66
CA ALA A 225 4.82 -1.04 -22.73
C ALA A 225 3.35 -0.78 -23.16
N LEU A 226 2.46 -0.52 -22.19
CA LEU A 226 1.05 -0.22 -22.44
C LEU A 226 0.81 1.26 -22.83
N ARG A 227 1.84 2.10 -22.92
CA ARG A 227 1.74 3.51 -23.30
C ARG A 227 0.75 4.29 -22.44
N ARG A 228 0.61 3.95 -21.18
CA ARG A 228 -0.27 4.63 -20.23
C ARG A 228 0.26 4.54 -18.80
N ILE A 229 -0.12 5.51 -17.99
CA ILE A 229 0.16 5.55 -16.55
C ILE A 229 -0.94 4.79 -15.81
N SER A 230 -0.57 4.08 -14.74
CA SER A 230 -1.53 3.39 -13.87
C SER A 230 -2.43 4.39 -13.15
N THR A 231 -3.64 3.97 -12.84
CA THR A 231 -4.60 4.71 -12.02
C THR A 231 -4.63 4.17 -10.59
N ASP A 232 -5.20 4.94 -9.67
CA ASP A 232 -5.49 4.46 -8.30
C ASP A 232 -6.37 3.19 -8.33
N GLN A 233 -7.27 3.09 -9.31
CA GLN A 233 -8.16 1.95 -9.51
C GLN A 233 -7.39 0.68 -9.93
N ASP A 234 -6.37 0.80 -10.80
CA ASP A 234 -5.54 -0.35 -11.19
C ASP A 234 -4.83 -0.95 -9.98
N VAL A 235 -4.34 -0.09 -9.07
CA VAL A 235 -3.73 -0.53 -7.81
C VAL A 235 -4.77 -1.15 -6.88
N ALA A 236 -5.95 -0.54 -6.73
CA ALA A 236 -7.04 -1.05 -5.90
C ALA A 236 -7.54 -2.42 -6.37
N ASN A 237 -7.61 -2.67 -7.69
CA ASN A 237 -7.97 -3.97 -8.26
C ASN A 237 -6.97 -5.07 -7.85
N ALA A 238 -5.66 -4.78 -7.90
CA ALA A 238 -4.64 -5.73 -7.48
C ALA A 238 -4.68 -5.99 -5.95
N ILE A 239 -4.96 -4.97 -5.14
CA ILE A 239 -5.18 -5.12 -3.70
C ILE A 239 -6.38 -6.03 -3.45
N LEU A 240 -7.52 -5.80 -4.10
CA LEU A 240 -8.70 -6.65 -3.96
C LEU A 240 -8.42 -8.11 -4.34
N PHE A 241 -7.73 -8.34 -5.44
CA PHE A 241 -7.34 -9.70 -5.86
C PHE A 241 -6.53 -10.40 -4.76
N PHE A 242 -5.49 -9.76 -4.22
CA PHE A 242 -4.68 -10.35 -3.15
C PHE A 242 -5.39 -10.42 -1.80
N ALA A 243 -6.37 -9.58 -1.53
CA ALA A 243 -7.19 -9.60 -0.32
C ALA A 243 -8.23 -10.73 -0.34
N SER A 244 -8.57 -11.26 -1.50
CA SER A 244 -9.61 -12.27 -1.70
C SER A 244 -9.04 -13.70 -1.76
N ASP A 245 -9.92 -14.69 -1.69
CA ASP A 245 -9.56 -16.09 -1.84
C ASP A 245 -9.25 -16.49 -3.30
N ALA A 246 -9.46 -15.58 -4.26
CA ALA A 246 -8.96 -15.72 -5.63
C ALA A 246 -7.43 -15.89 -5.69
N SER A 247 -6.71 -15.34 -4.71
CA SER A 247 -5.25 -15.46 -4.58
C SER A 247 -4.78 -16.48 -3.54
N ARG A 248 -5.65 -17.39 -3.08
CA ARG A 248 -5.36 -18.31 -1.96
C ARG A 248 -4.05 -19.11 -2.10
N ASN A 249 -3.63 -19.40 -3.32
CA ASN A 249 -2.39 -20.15 -3.61
C ASN A 249 -1.24 -19.24 -4.08
N ILE A 250 -1.28 -17.94 -3.75
CA ILE A 250 -0.27 -16.96 -4.12
C ILE A 250 0.27 -16.32 -2.84
N THR A 251 1.54 -16.51 -2.53
CA THR A 251 2.23 -15.89 -1.39
C THR A 251 3.69 -15.59 -1.72
N GLY A 252 4.28 -14.62 -1.05
CA GLY A 252 5.66 -14.20 -1.26
C GLY A 252 5.92 -13.52 -2.61
N GLN A 253 4.88 -13.07 -3.33
CA GLN A 253 5.02 -12.52 -4.67
C GLN A 253 5.17 -11.00 -4.65
N ASP A 254 5.90 -10.49 -5.66
CA ASP A 254 5.99 -9.08 -6.00
C ASP A 254 5.24 -8.88 -7.32
N LEU A 255 4.10 -8.18 -7.30
CA LEU A 255 3.31 -7.91 -8.49
C LEU A 255 3.49 -6.45 -8.93
N ALA A 256 4.10 -6.24 -10.09
CA ALA A 256 4.20 -4.92 -10.69
C ALA A 256 2.84 -4.47 -11.25
N ILE A 257 2.43 -3.24 -10.90
CA ILE A 257 1.25 -2.57 -11.44
C ILE A 257 1.76 -1.31 -12.12
N ASP A 258 2.39 -1.45 -13.26
CA ASP A 258 3.21 -0.40 -13.85
C ASP A 258 3.11 -0.31 -15.38
N GLY A 259 2.17 -1.01 -16.01
CA GLY A 259 1.99 -0.97 -17.44
C GLY A 259 3.20 -1.50 -18.24
N GLY A 260 4.07 -2.30 -17.62
CA GLY A 260 5.28 -2.83 -18.23
C GLY A 260 6.42 -1.80 -18.30
N TRP A 261 6.58 -1.00 -17.24
CA TRP A 261 7.71 -0.07 -17.12
C TRP A 261 8.99 -0.75 -16.63
N VAL A 262 8.83 -1.82 -15.83
CA VAL A 262 9.94 -2.59 -15.28
C VAL A 262 9.82 -4.04 -15.74
N ILE A 263 10.24 -4.29 -16.96
CA ILE A 263 10.32 -5.63 -17.56
C ILE A 263 11.72 -5.87 -18.14
#